data_82ad962547084d5b46ea55eb48a888e2
#
_entry.id   82ad962547084d5b46ea55eb48a888e2
#
_cell.length_a   1.000
_cell.length_b   1.000
_cell.length_c   1.000
_cell.angle_alpha   90.00
_cell.angle_beta   90.00
_cell.angle_gamma   90.00
#
_symmetry.space_group_name_H-M   'P 1'
#
loop_
_entity.id
_entity.type
_entity.pdbx_description
1 polymer ?
#
loop_
_entity_poly.entity_id
_entity_poly.type
_entity_poly.pdbx_seq_one_letter_code
_entity_poly.pdbx_strand_id
1 'polypeptide(L)'
;MGRSFPGYPDNGVIEKIETEDMKLPGEITGNKILAYGIHGTPALAVAHGILELAEHTPDLCISGINYGENLGSCLTCSGTLGALFEASSYGIPGIAVSVEAKLEKQRSTDFETKDWSAAQYILGKYIRKTLETGIPEGADAWNINVPDGLKFPYPERRTVQSRQSYFYFEKPEKRIYSEPCRLRSKKDVDIQSLESDSDIYAIYMDQIASVTLLNFDMSVKEKRL
;
A
#
# COMPACT_ATOMS: atom_id res chain seq x y z
N MET A 1 -9.23 7.15 2.05
CA MET A 1 -9.21 8.21 3.08
C MET A 1 -8.94 9.53 2.37
N GLY A 2 -9.76 10.55 2.63
CA GLY A 2 -9.70 11.80 1.90
C GLY A 2 -8.48 12.68 2.27
N ARG A 3 -8.29 13.73 1.49
CA ARG A 3 -7.21 14.73 1.66
C ARG A 3 -7.33 15.56 2.94
N SER A 4 -8.50 15.62 3.55
CA SER A 4 -8.73 16.39 4.77
C SER A 4 -9.33 15.55 5.87
N PHE A 5 -8.84 15.74 7.07
CA PHE A 5 -9.39 15.20 8.29
C PHE A 5 -9.79 16.40 9.18
N PRO A 6 -10.96 17.01 8.98
CA PRO A 6 -11.40 18.13 9.79
C PRO A 6 -11.49 17.67 11.26
N GLY A 7 -10.77 18.35 12.15
CA GLY A 7 -10.77 18.06 13.57
C GLY A 7 -9.42 17.64 14.18
N TYR A 8 -8.38 17.43 13.37
CA TYR A 8 -7.02 17.29 13.89
C TYR A 8 -6.32 18.66 13.81
N PRO A 9 -6.00 19.31 14.94
CA PRO A 9 -5.49 20.67 14.94
C PRO A 9 -4.10 20.81 14.30
N ASP A 10 -3.35 19.73 14.23
CA ASP A 10 -2.01 19.62 13.65
C ASP A 10 -1.97 18.96 12.25
N ASN A 11 -3.13 18.83 11.59
CA ASN A 11 -3.19 18.28 10.24
C ASN A 11 -2.41 19.14 9.24
N GLY A 12 -1.46 18.52 8.52
CA GLY A 12 -0.56 19.22 7.58
C GLY A 12 0.68 19.83 8.23
N VAL A 13 0.92 19.63 9.53
CA VAL A 13 2.21 19.98 10.13
C VAL A 13 3.30 19.09 9.54
N ILE A 14 4.40 19.73 9.14
CA ILE A 14 5.57 19.07 8.50
C ILE A 14 6.75 19.20 9.46
N GLU A 15 7.32 18.06 9.83
CA GLU A 15 8.52 17.97 10.65
C GLU A 15 9.66 17.37 9.84
N LYS A 16 10.78 18.09 9.74
CA LYS A 16 11.98 17.54 9.11
C LYS A 16 12.64 16.54 10.05
N ILE A 17 12.95 15.35 9.53
CA ILE A 17 13.60 14.29 10.28
C ILE A 17 15.09 14.30 9.91
N GLU A 18 15.97 14.39 10.92
CA GLU A 18 17.39 14.28 10.70
C GLU A 18 17.75 12.83 10.34
N THR A 19 18.41 12.66 9.19
CA THR A 19 18.72 11.33 8.63
C THR A 19 20.12 10.83 9.00
N GLU A 20 20.91 11.62 9.73
CA GLU A 20 22.27 11.26 10.12
C GLU A 20 22.33 10.02 11.04
N ASP A 21 21.26 9.81 11.83
CA ASP A 21 21.10 8.64 12.70
C ASP A 21 20.46 7.43 11.99
N MET A 22 19.98 7.58 10.77
CA MET A 22 19.41 6.49 10.00
C MET A 22 20.55 5.62 9.43
N LYS A 23 20.71 4.40 9.96
CA LYS A 23 21.55 3.37 9.34
C LYS A 23 20.90 2.91 8.04
N LEU A 24 21.15 3.63 6.96
CA LEU A 24 20.69 3.23 5.64
C LEU A 24 21.55 2.05 5.16
N PRO A 25 20.93 0.93 4.74
CA PRO A 25 21.68 -0.19 4.20
C PRO A 25 22.24 0.17 2.82
N GLY A 26 23.55 0.08 2.68
CA GLY A 26 24.26 0.30 1.42
C GLY A 26 24.81 1.73 1.23
N GLU A 27 25.77 1.85 0.34
CA GLU A 27 26.30 3.12 -0.09
C GLU A 27 25.28 3.82 -0.99
N ILE A 28 24.48 4.72 -0.41
CA ILE A 28 23.77 5.71 -1.23
C ILE A 28 24.80 6.78 -1.57
N THR A 29 25.55 6.51 -2.63
CA THR A 29 26.61 7.40 -3.09
C THR A 29 26.01 8.69 -3.64
N GLY A 30 26.22 9.78 -2.94
CA GLY A 30 26.16 11.12 -3.49
C GLY A 30 24.84 11.89 -3.37
N ASN A 31 23.70 11.28 -3.08
CA ASN A 31 22.44 12.01 -2.95
C ASN A 31 21.98 12.07 -1.49
N LYS A 32 21.67 13.29 -1.04
CA LYS A 32 21.12 13.50 0.29
C LYS A 32 19.67 12.98 0.34
N ILE A 33 19.40 12.05 1.24
CA ILE A 33 18.03 11.64 1.54
C ILE A 33 17.41 12.70 2.45
N LEU A 34 16.27 13.22 2.03
CA LEU A 34 15.44 14.10 2.83
C LEU A 34 14.29 13.28 3.43
N ALA A 35 14.07 13.39 4.72
CA ALA A 35 12.97 12.74 5.41
C ALA A 35 12.11 13.75 6.15
N TYR A 36 10.80 13.57 6.07
CA TYR A 36 9.81 14.43 6.70
C TYR A 36 8.71 13.60 7.34
N GLY A 37 8.31 13.97 8.55
CA GLY A 37 7.07 13.51 9.18
C GLY A 37 5.95 14.48 8.83
N ILE A 38 4.82 13.94 8.36
CA ILE A 38 3.65 14.76 8.03
C ILE A 38 2.46 14.26 8.82
N HIS A 39 1.87 15.13 9.61
CA HIS A 39 0.66 14.84 10.37
C HIS A 39 -0.54 14.85 9.42
N GLY A 40 -1.10 13.68 9.15
CA GLY A 40 -2.23 13.56 8.24
C GLY A 40 -2.41 12.18 7.65
N THR A 41 -3.20 12.13 6.59
CA THR A 41 -3.39 10.88 5.84
C THR A 41 -2.20 10.64 4.88
N PRO A 42 -1.95 9.39 4.45
CA PRO A 42 -0.92 9.13 3.44
C PRO A 42 -1.12 9.92 2.14
N ALA A 43 -2.36 10.11 1.71
CA ALA A 43 -2.66 10.95 0.53
C ALA A 43 -2.23 12.42 0.76
N LEU A 44 -2.52 12.98 1.94
CA LEU A 44 -2.09 14.33 2.29
C LEU A 44 -0.55 14.43 2.34
N ALA A 45 0.11 13.43 2.88
CA ALA A 45 1.58 13.38 2.92
C ALA A 45 2.18 13.39 1.50
N VAL A 46 1.58 12.65 0.56
CA VAL A 46 2.00 12.69 -0.85
C VAL A 46 1.78 14.07 -1.47
N ALA A 47 0.62 14.70 -1.22
CA ALA A 47 0.34 16.04 -1.73
C ALA A 47 1.40 17.06 -1.25
N HIS A 48 1.71 17.09 0.06
CA HIS A 48 2.78 17.95 0.59
C HIS A 48 4.15 17.58 0.01
N GLY A 49 4.44 16.28 -0.12
CA GLY A 49 5.68 15.79 -0.72
C GLY A 49 5.90 16.33 -2.13
N ILE A 50 4.86 16.27 -2.96
CA ILE A 50 4.92 16.71 -4.37
C ILE A 50 4.93 18.23 -4.48
N LEU A 51 4.06 18.93 -3.72
CA LEU A 51 3.81 20.36 -3.93
C LEU A 51 4.80 21.27 -3.21
N GLU A 52 5.37 20.82 -2.09
CA GLU A 52 6.14 21.70 -1.21
C GLU A 52 7.56 21.20 -0.95
N LEU A 53 7.80 19.88 -0.99
CA LEU A 53 9.07 19.30 -0.55
C LEU A 53 9.96 18.80 -1.70
N ALA A 54 9.37 18.33 -2.79
CA ALA A 54 10.12 17.89 -3.95
C ALA A 54 10.59 19.10 -4.77
N GLU A 55 11.89 19.14 -5.13
CA GLU A 55 12.47 20.17 -5.98
C GLU A 55 11.97 20.07 -7.44
N HIS A 56 11.61 18.86 -7.86
CA HIS A 56 11.09 18.54 -9.19
C HIS A 56 9.94 17.55 -9.08
N THR A 57 9.12 17.46 -10.14
CA THR A 57 8.09 16.42 -10.21
C THR A 57 8.73 15.04 -10.06
N PRO A 58 8.33 14.23 -9.08
CA PRO A 58 8.89 12.89 -8.90
C PRO A 58 8.61 11.97 -10.09
N ASP A 59 9.57 11.14 -10.47
CA ASP A 59 9.42 10.13 -11.53
C ASP A 59 8.57 8.93 -11.09
N LEU A 60 8.48 8.68 -9.79
CA LEU A 60 7.80 7.54 -9.21
C LEU A 60 7.40 7.81 -7.76
N CYS A 61 6.19 7.41 -7.40
CA CYS A 61 5.72 7.36 -6.01
C CYS A 61 5.77 5.92 -5.50
N ILE A 62 6.46 5.69 -4.37
CA ILE A 62 6.47 4.40 -3.68
C ILE A 62 5.72 4.57 -2.35
N SER A 63 4.70 3.75 -2.14
CA SER A 63 3.92 3.74 -0.90
C SER A 63 4.11 2.42 -0.16
N GLY A 64 4.65 2.49 1.03
CA GLY A 64 4.97 1.33 1.87
C GLY A 64 6.43 1.36 2.37
N ILE A 65 6.96 0.28 2.92
CA ILE A 65 6.37 -1.09 2.97
C ILE A 65 5.30 -1.12 4.05
N ASN A 66 4.05 -1.43 3.65
CA ASN A 66 2.93 -1.49 4.59
C ASN A 66 2.98 -2.79 5.41
N TYR A 67 2.70 -2.68 6.69
CA TYR A 67 2.57 -3.80 7.61
C TYR A 67 1.12 -4.31 7.61
N GLY A 68 0.82 -5.19 6.69
CA GLY A 68 -0.51 -5.73 6.41
C GLY A 68 -0.83 -5.66 4.92
N GLU A 69 -1.39 -6.71 4.39
CA GLU A 69 -1.72 -6.86 2.98
C GLU A 69 -2.90 -5.97 2.55
N ASN A 70 -2.87 -5.55 1.29
CA ASN A 70 -3.92 -4.79 0.63
C ASN A 70 -4.44 -5.58 -0.58
N LEU A 71 -5.50 -6.36 -0.39
CA LEU A 71 -6.03 -7.35 -1.32
C LEU A 71 -7.53 -7.16 -1.61
N GLY A 72 -7.94 -7.61 -2.76
CA GLY A 72 -9.35 -7.64 -3.18
C GLY A 72 -10.02 -6.27 -3.08
N SER A 73 -11.29 -6.25 -2.70
CA SER A 73 -12.07 -5.00 -2.60
C SER A 73 -11.65 -4.09 -1.42
N CYS A 74 -10.77 -4.55 -0.50
CA CYS A 74 -10.26 -3.74 0.60
C CYS A 74 -9.32 -2.60 0.16
N LEU A 75 -8.90 -2.56 -1.11
CA LEU A 75 -8.02 -1.53 -1.65
C LEU A 75 -8.57 -0.12 -1.45
N THR A 76 -9.89 0.05 -1.53
CA THR A 76 -10.56 1.36 -1.40
C THR A 76 -10.44 1.98 -0.01
N CYS A 77 -10.14 1.18 1.01
CA CYS A 77 -9.95 1.63 2.41
C CYS A 77 -8.47 1.76 2.80
N SER A 78 -7.55 1.44 1.89
CA SER A 78 -6.11 1.43 2.15
C SER A 78 -5.52 2.84 2.13
N GLY A 79 -4.75 3.19 3.16
CA GLY A 79 -3.94 4.40 3.15
C GLY A 79 -2.78 4.30 2.16
N THR A 80 -2.20 3.10 2.00
CA THR A 80 -1.11 2.82 1.06
C THR A 80 -1.55 3.07 -0.38
N LEU A 81 -2.73 2.59 -0.76
CA LEU A 81 -3.30 2.85 -2.09
C LEU A 81 -3.79 4.30 -2.22
N GLY A 82 -4.34 4.88 -1.15
CA GLY A 82 -4.74 6.29 -1.14
C GLY A 82 -3.61 7.26 -1.46
N ALA A 83 -2.38 6.95 -1.05
CA ALA A 83 -1.18 7.68 -1.45
C ALA A 83 -0.94 7.63 -2.96
N LEU A 84 -1.14 6.46 -3.58
CA LEU A 84 -0.97 6.30 -5.04
C LEU A 84 -2.09 6.96 -5.85
N PHE A 85 -3.34 6.94 -5.35
CA PHE A 85 -4.43 7.72 -5.95
C PHE A 85 -4.08 9.20 -6.00
N GLU A 86 -3.48 9.72 -4.91
CA GLU A 86 -3.05 11.12 -4.87
C GLU A 86 -1.92 11.36 -5.88
N ALA A 87 -0.87 10.53 -5.91
CA ALA A 87 0.24 10.65 -6.86
C ALA A 87 -0.23 10.60 -8.32
N SER A 88 -1.15 9.69 -8.65
CA SER A 88 -1.72 9.55 -9.99
C SER A 88 -2.47 10.81 -10.44
N SER A 89 -3.08 11.57 -9.51
CA SER A 89 -3.73 12.83 -9.84
C SER A 89 -2.76 13.91 -10.34
N TYR A 90 -1.47 13.73 -10.09
CA TYR A 90 -0.37 14.57 -10.61
C TYR A 90 0.37 13.91 -11.79
N GLY A 91 -0.16 12.80 -12.32
CA GLY A 91 0.47 12.06 -13.43
C GLY A 91 1.70 11.25 -13.03
N ILE A 92 1.91 11.03 -11.72
CA ILE A 92 3.07 10.29 -11.20
C ILE A 92 2.70 8.82 -11.06
N PRO A 93 3.42 7.89 -11.73
CA PRO A 93 3.21 6.46 -11.59
C PRO A 93 3.50 5.98 -10.19
N GLY A 94 2.83 4.90 -9.74
CA GLY A 94 2.92 4.44 -8.37
C GLY A 94 3.24 2.95 -8.19
N ILE A 95 3.92 2.63 -7.07
CA ILE A 95 4.10 1.26 -6.58
C ILE A 95 3.68 1.21 -5.12
N ALA A 96 2.61 0.45 -4.82
CA ALA A 96 2.26 0.05 -3.46
C ALA A 96 2.96 -1.26 -3.12
N VAL A 97 3.54 -1.35 -1.94
CA VAL A 97 4.13 -2.60 -1.45
C VAL A 97 3.68 -2.88 -0.02
N SER A 98 3.22 -4.10 0.20
CA SER A 98 2.66 -4.57 1.47
C SER A 98 3.19 -5.94 1.80
N VAL A 99 3.40 -6.22 3.07
CA VAL A 99 3.78 -7.56 3.56
C VAL A 99 2.70 -8.05 4.49
N GLU A 100 2.28 -9.31 4.29
CA GLU A 100 1.30 -9.96 5.14
C GLU A 100 1.67 -9.82 6.61
N ALA A 101 0.67 -9.51 7.44
CA ALA A 101 0.84 -9.41 8.88
C ALA A 101 -0.35 -10.00 9.62
N LYS A 102 -0.10 -10.51 10.84
CA LYS A 102 -1.17 -10.96 11.71
C LYS A 102 -2.10 -9.81 12.04
N LEU A 103 -3.41 -10.06 12.04
CA LEU A 103 -4.43 -9.03 12.27
C LEU A 103 -4.22 -8.25 13.58
N GLU A 104 -3.81 -8.95 14.63
CA GLU A 104 -3.56 -8.35 15.95
C GLU A 104 -2.40 -7.36 15.91
N LYS A 105 -1.46 -7.57 14.99
CA LYS A 105 -0.24 -6.77 14.84
C LYS A 105 -0.39 -5.60 13.86
N GLN A 106 -1.31 -5.66 12.90
CA GLN A 106 -1.50 -4.61 11.89
C GLN A 106 -1.84 -3.22 12.47
N ARG A 107 -2.29 -3.18 13.73
CA ARG A 107 -2.68 -1.95 14.44
C ARG A 107 -1.97 -1.78 15.77
N SER A 108 -0.92 -2.56 16.00
CA SER A 108 -0.06 -2.44 17.18
C SER A 108 0.96 -1.32 16.97
N THR A 109 1.29 -0.64 18.06
CA THR A 109 2.45 0.25 18.12
C THR A 109 3.73 -0.50 18.48
N ASP A 110 3.63 -1.79 18.81
CA ASP A 110 4.76 -2.64 19.13
C ASP A 110 5.47 -3.03 17.85
N PHE A 111 6.68 -2.56 17.70
CA PHE A 111 7.52 -2.87 16.55
C PHE A 111 8.14 -4.26 16.72
N GLU A 112 7.84 -5.17 15.81
CA GLU A 112 8.51 -6.46 15.71
C GLU A 112 9.52 -6.44 14.56
N THR A 113 10.69 -7.04 14.79
CA THR A 113 11.67 -7.26 13.73
C THR A 113 11.06 -8.21 12.68
N LYS A 114 11.02 -7.76 11.43
CA LYS A 114 10.48 -8.51 10.30
C LYS A 114 11.54 -8.64 9.21
N ASP A 115 11.54 -9.78 8.52
CA ASP A 115 12.34 -9.96 7.32
C ASP A 115 11.67 -9.27 6.12
N TRP A 116 12.25 -8.19 5.67
CA TRP A 116 11.76 -7.40 4.53
C TRP A 116 12.42 -7.79 3.20
N SER A 117 13.31 -8.78 3.19
CA SER A 117 14.16 -9.12 2.02
C SER A 117 13.35 -9.43 0.77
N ALA A 118 12.28 -10.22 0.90
CA ALA A 118 11.40 -10.55 -0.22
C ALA A 118 10.72 -9.29 -0.80
N ALA A 119 10.16 -8.45 0.06
CA ALA A 119 9.50 -7.21 -0.35
C ALA A 119 10.49 -6.24 -1.02
N GLN A 120 11.67 -6.06 -0.45
CA GLN A 120 12.72 -5.22 -1.01
C GLN A 120 13.20 -5.71 -2.38
N TYR A 121 13.40 -7.03 -2.53
CA TYR A 121 13.83 -7.64 -3.79
C TYR A 121 12.80 -7.42 -4.90
N ILE A 122 11.54 -7.77 -4.61
CA ILE A 122 10.45 -7.63 -5.58
C ILE A 122 10.20 -6.15 -5.90
N LEU A 123 10.14 -5.29 -4.89
CA LEU A 123 10.01 -3.85 -5.08
C LEU A 123 11.12 -3.29 -5.97
N GLY A 124 12.38 -3.62 -5.70
CA GLY A 124 13.53 -3.18 -6.49
C GLY A 124 13.45 -3.61 -7.97
N LYS A 125 12.91 -4.80 -8.24
CA LYS A 125 12.64 -5.27 -9.61
C LYS A 125 11.60 -4.38 -10.32
N TYR A 126 10.51 -4.03 -9.66
CA TYR A 126 9.44 -3.23 -10.25
C TYR A 126 9.77 -1.73 -10.33
N ILE A 127 10.61 -1.21 -9.42
CA ILE A 127 11.18 0.13 -9.54
C ILE A 127 11.97 0.24 -10.84
N ARG A 128 12.97 -0.64 -11.03
CA ARG A 128 13.78 -0.64 -12.26
C ARG A 128 12.92 -0.77 -13.50
N LYS A 129 12.01 -1.72 -13.52
CA LYS A 129 11.08 -1.91 -14.64
C LYS A 129 10.29 -0.64 -14.95
N THR A 130 9.72 0.00 -13.93
CA THR A 130 8.89 1.19 -14.13
C THR A 130 9.71 2.38 -14.61
N LEU A 131 10.93 2.57 -14.11
CA LEU A 131 11.80 3.66 -14.55
C LEU A 131 12.35 3.44 -15.96
N GLU A 132 12.57 2.19 -16.38
CA GLU A 132 13.09 1.85 -17.71
C GLU A 132 12.01 1.84 -18.79
N THR A 133 10.81 1.33 -18.49
CA THR A 133 9.78 1.05 -19.50
C THR A 133 8.45 1.77 -19.26
N GLY A 134 8.32 2.47 -18.16
CA GLY A 134 7.05 3.02 -17.71
C GLY A 134 6.12 1.98 -17.09
N ILE A 135 4.96 2.43 -16.65
CA ILE A 135 3.84 1.56 -16.29
C ILE A 135 3.13 1.10 -17.57
N PRO A 136 2.65 -0.16 -17.64
CA PRO A 136 1.89 -0.65 -18.79
C PRO A 136 0.69 0.23 -19.12
N GLU A 137 0.41 0.41 -20.41
CA GLU A 137 -0.71 1.20 -20.89
C GLU A 137 -2.03 0.79 -20.23
N GLY A 138 -2.82 1.78 -19.83
CA GLY A 138 -4.09 1.60 -19.15
C GLY A 138 -3.98 1.30 -17.66
N ALA A 139 -2.79 1.33 -17.07
CA ALA A 139 -2.59 1.20 -15.64
C ALA A 139 -1.99 2.47 -15.04
N ASP A 140 -2.28 2.70 -13.74
CA ASP A 140 -1.79 3.83 -12.96
C ASP A 140 -0.76 3.39 -11.90
N ALA A 141 -0.85 2.15 -11.43
CA ALA A 141 -0.02 1.67 -10.33
C ALA A 141 0.20 0.15 -10.33
N TRP A 142 1.30 -0.25 -9.67
CA TRP A 142 1.53 -1.61 -9.21
C TRP A 142 1.07 -1.75 -7.76
N ASN A 143 0.33 -2.81 -7.45
CA ASN A 143 0.02 -3.24 -6.10
C ASN A 143 0.72 -4.56 -5.83
N ILE A 144 1.75 -4.54 -4.99
CA ILE A 144 2.58 -5.69 -4.64
C ILE A 144 2.24 -6.12 -3.22
N ASN A 145 1.83 -7.38 -3.06
CA ASN A 145 1.62 -7.98 -1.75
C ASN A 145 2.51 -9.21 -1.60
N VAL A 146 3.17 -9.33 -0.46
CA VAL A 146 4.17 -10.37 -0.19
C VAL A 146 3.74 -11.17 1.03
N PRO A 147 3.65 -12.52 0.96
CA PRO A 147 3.36 -13.35 2.11
C PRO A 147 4.41 -13.19 3.21
N ASP A 148 4.02 -13.40 4.46
CA ASP A 148 4.96 -13.38 5.57
C ASP A 148 5.94 -14.55 5.46
N GLY A 149 7.23 -14.24 5.62
CA GLY A 149 8.29 -15.24 5.58
C GLY A 149 8.56 -15.88 4.22
N LEU A 150 8.15 -15.25 3.11
CA LEU A 150 8.44 -15.71 1.75
C LEU A 150 9.95 -15.91 1.56
N LYS A 151 10.35 -17.08 1.03
CA LYS A 151 11.77 -17.47 0.87
C LYS A 151 12.26 -17.31 -0.56
N PHE A 152 13.58 -17.10 -0.68
CA PHE A 152 14.22 -17.11 -1.99
C PHE A 152 13.91 -18.42 -2.73
N PRO A 153 13.62 -18.38 -4.05
CA PRO A 153 13.82 -17.29 -5.00
C PRO A 153 12.72 -16.22 -5.06
N TYR A 154 11.89 -16.07 -4.02
CA TYR A 154 10.81 -15.11 -3.89
C TYR A 154 9.80 -15.21 -5.05
N PRO A 155 9.07 -16.33 -5.14
CA PRO A 155 8.12 -16.54 -6.22
C PRO A 155 7.02 -15.47 -6.23
N GLU A 156 6.72 -14.98 -7.42
CA GLU A 156 5.71 -13.96 -7.64
C GLU A 156 4.83 -14.31 -8.84
N ARG A 157 3.61 -13.81 -8.85
CA ARG A 157 2.69 -13.96 -9.97
C ARG A 157 1.98 -12.66 -10.30
N ARG A 158 1.76 -12.42 -11.60
CA ARG A 158 0.83 -11.38 -12.06
C ARG A 158 -0.59 -11.83 -11.74
N THR A 159 -1.33 -10.95 -11.10
CA THR A 159 -2.67 -11.23 -10.60
C THR A 159 -3.67 -10.17 -11.03
N VAL A 160 -4.95 -10.50 -10.91
CA VAL A 160 -6.05 -9.55 -10.97
C VAL A 160 -6.56 -9.27 -9.55
N GLN A 161 -7.20 -8.13 -9.35
CA GLN A 161 -7.85 -7.82 -8.09
C GLN A 161 -9.06 -8.73 -7.90
N SER A 162 -9.12 -9.46 -6.78
CA SER A 162 -10.32 -10.24 -6.42
C SER A 162 -11.53 -9.34 -6.16
N ARG A 163 -12.71 -9.84 -6.51
CA ARG A 163 -13.97 -9.18 -6.16
C ARG A 163 -14.36 -9.40 -4.70
N GLN A 164 -13.76 -10.36 -4.03
CA GLN A 164 -13.99 -10.61 -2.61
C GLN A 164 -13.30 -9.54 -1.74
N SER A 165 -13.83 -9.36 -0.54
CA SER A 165 -13.13 -8.65 0.52
C SER A 165 -12.28 -9.64 1.29
N TYR A 166 -11.05 -9.27 1.60
CA TYR A 166 -10.13 -10.11 2.38
C TYR A 166 -10.33 -9.91 3.89
N PHE A 167 -10.77 -8.72 4.28
CA PHE A 167 -11.05 -8.34 5.67
C PHE A 167 -12.48 -7.90 5.85
N TYR A 168 -13.10 -8.36 6.92
CA TYR A 168 -14.42 -7.96 7.36
C TYR A 168 -14.39 -7.49 8.80
N PHE A 169 -15.34 -6.64 9.18
CA PHE A 169 -15.54 -6.30 10.57
C PHE A 169 -16.58 -7.22 11.21
N GLU A 170 -16.28 -7.66 12.43
CA GLU A 170 -17.23 -8.39 13.25
C GLU A 170 -18.16 -7.43 13.97
N LYS A 171 -19.45 -7.85 14.09
CA LYS A 171 -20.41 -7.13 14.91
C LYS A 171 -19.98 -7.21 16.37
N PRO A 172 -19.91 -6.10 17.12
CA PRO A 172 -19.59 -6.15 18.52
C PRO A 172 -20.71 -6.84 19.31
N GLU A 173 -20.35 -7.69 20.28
CA GLU A 173 -21.32 -8.38 21.13
C GLU A 173 -22.16 -7.43 21.99
N LYS A 174 -21.50 -6.37 22.48
CA LYS A 174 -22.13 -5.31 23.27
C LYS A 174 -21.76 -3.96 22.69
N ARG A 175 -22.71 -3.04 22.59
CA ARG A 175 -22.49 -1.70 22.07
C ARG A 175 -23.21 -0.67 22.93
N ILE A 176 -22.42 0.27 23.49
CA ILE A 176 -22.93 1.51 24.09
C ILE A 176 -22.59 2.62 23.11
N TYR A 177 -23.62 3.25 22.53
CA TYR A 177 -23.43 4.21 21.41
C TYR A 177 -22.71 5.49 21.83
N SER A 178 -22.76 5.87 23.10
CA SER A 178 -22.04 7.01 23.67
C SER A 178 -20.58 6.73 23.97
N GLU A 179 -20.12 5.50 23.82
CA GLU A 179 -18.76 5.10 24.13
C GLU A 179 -17.98 4.71 22.87
N PRO A 180 -16.65 4.97 22.84
CA PRO A 180 -15.80 4.47 21.76
C PRO A 180 -15.88 2.95 21.62
N CYS A 181 -15.97 2.46 20.40
CA CYS A 181 -15.97 1.03 20.12
C CYS A 181 -15.10 0.73 18.91
N ARG A 182 -14.08 -0.09 19.13
CA ARG A 182 -13.21 -0.57 18.04
C ARG A 182 -13.78 -1.88 17.51
N LEU A 183 -14.13 -1.89 16.23
CA LEU A 183 -14.56 -3.12 15.56
C LEU A 183 -13.35 -4.07 15.37
N ARG A 184 -13.57 -5.34 15.63
CA ARG A 184 -12.60 -6.40 15.34
C ARG A 184 -12.64 -6.73 13.85
N SER A 185 -11.47 -6.91 13.26
CA SER A 185 -11.36 -7.42 11.88
C SER A 185 -11.18 -8.92 11.91
N LYS A 186 -11.71 -9.61 10.92
CA LYS A 186 -11.43 -11.01 10.63
C LYS A 186 -11.07 -11.20 9.16
N LYS A 187 -10.30 -12.23 8.85
CA LYS A 187 -10.13 -12.74 7.49
C LYS A 187 -11.25 -13.74 7.22
N ASP A 188 -11.95 -13.58 6.11
CA ASP A 188 -13.07 -14.45 5.74
C ASP A 188 -13.12 -14.56 4.21
N VAL A 189 -12.55 -15.62 3.67
CA VAL A 189 -12.41 -15.85 2.23
C VAL A 189 -13.26 -17.03 1.85
N ASP A 190 -14.18 -16.85 0.90
CA ASP A 190 -14.91 -17.95 0.30
C ASP A 190 -14.03 -18.64 -0.77
N ILE A 191 -13.38 -19.73 -0.36
CA ILE A 191 -12.45 -20.46 -1.22
C ILE A 191 -13.15 -21.04 -2.44
N GLN A 192 -14.44 -21.39 -2.35
CA GLN A 192 -15.16 -22.06 -3.43
C GLN A 192 -15.43 -21.13 -4.62
N SER A 193 -15.59 -19.83 -4.34
CA SER A 193 -15.82 -18.80 -5.37
C SER A 193 -14.61 -17.91 -5.63
N LEU A 194 -13.45 -18.23 -5.03
CA LEU A 194 -12.25 -17.44 -5.18
C LEU A 194 -11.61 -17.62 -6.55
N GLU A 195 -11.40 -16.54 -7.27
CA GLU A 195 -10.76 -16.53 -8.58
C GLU A 195 -9.30 -17.00 -8.47
N SER A 196 -8.92 -18.03 -9.21
CA SER A 196 -7.59 -18.67 -9.11
C SER A 196 -6.42 -17.78 -9.58
N ASP A 197 -6.70 -16.75 -10.37
CA ASP A 197 -5.74 -15.76 -10.85
C ASP A 197 -5.72 -14.47 -10.01
N SER A 198 -6.48 -14.42 -8.90
CA SER A 198 -6.62 -13.24 -8.07
C SER A 198 -5.43 -13.03 -7.11
N ASP A 199 -5.33 -11.80 -6.63
CA ASP A 199 -4.38 -11.37 -5.60
C ASP A 199 -4.59 -12.11 -4.27
N ILE A 200 -5.86 -12.32 -3.87
CA ILE A 200 -6.19 -13.08 -2.67
C ILE A 200 -5.72 -14.55 -2.82
N TYR A 201 -5.97 -15.17 -3.99
CA TYR A 201 -5.58 -16.56 -4.22
C TYR A 201 -4.05 -16.73 -4.12
N ALA A 202 -3.28 -15.84 -4.73
CA ALA A 202 -1.83 -15.88 -4.70
C ALA A 202 -1.27 -15.83 -3.27
N ILE A 203 -1.82 -14.94 -2.43
CA ILE A 203 -1.37 -14.78 -1.04
C ILE A 203 -1.92 -15.88 -0.14
N TYR A 204 -3.23 -16.15 -0.21
CA TYR A 204 -3.90 -17.03 0.74
C TYR A 204 -3.69 -18.52 0.45
N MET A 205 -3.75 -18.91 -0.83
CA MET A 205 -3.66 -20.32 -1.25
C MET A 205 -2.25 -20.73 -1.64
N ASP A 206 -1.63 -19.96 -2.55
CA ASP A 206 -0.34 -20.34 -3.14
C ASP A 206 0.86 -19.87 -2.30
N GLN A 207 0.67 -18.95 -1.36
CA GLN A 207 1.73 -18.38 -0.52
C GLN A 207 2.89 -17.82 -1.35
N ILE A 208 2.56 -17.14 -2.46
CA ILE A 208 3.50 -16.43 -3.33
C ILE A 208 3.14 -14.96 -3.42
N ALA A 209 4.10 -14.12 -3.83
CA ALA A 209 3.83 -12.70 -3.97
C ALA A 209 2.84 -12.43 -5.11
N SER A 210 1.90 -11.55 -4.84
CA SER A 210 0.91 -11.05 -5.78
C SER A 210 1.37 -9.71 -6.34
N VAL A 211 1.30 -9.56 -7.67
CA VAL A 211 1.62 -8.32 -8.37
C VAL A 211 0.48 -7.94 -9.30
N THR A 212 -0.35 -7.02 -8.85
CA THR A 212 -1.54 -6.58 -9.57
C THR A 212 -1.29 -5.22 -10.22
N LEU A 213 -1.70 -5.04 -11.48
CA LEU A 213 -1.84 -3.71 -12.09
C LEU A 213 -3.17 -3.12 -11.69
N LEU A 214 -3.15 -1.88 -11.26
CA LEU A 214 -4.35 -1.13 -10.92
C LEU A 214 -4.56 0.02 -11.90
N ASN A 215 -5.82 0.22 -12.27
CA ASN A 215 -6.30 1.43 -12.92
C ASN A 215 -7.24 2.13 -11.93
N PHE A 216 -7.10 3.43 -11.80
CA PHE A 216 -7.89 4.21 -10.85
C PHE A 216 -9.21 4.74 -11.44
N ASP A 217 -9.50 4.43 -12.71
CA ASP A 217 -10.83 4.59 -13.28
C ASP A 217 -11.73 3.45 -12.80
N MET A 218 -12.49 3.70 -11.74
CA MET A 218 -13.44 2.74 -11.18
C MET A 218 -14.79 2.72 -11.92
N SER A 219 -14.92 3.46 -13.02
CA SER A 219 -16.17 3.49 -13.78
C SER A 219 -16.36 2.21 -14.60
N VAL A 220 -17.60 1.81 -14.75
CA VAL A 220 -17.98 0.72 -15.67
C VAL A 220 -18.32 1.34 -17.02
N LYS A 221 -17.58 0.99 -18.06
CA LYS A 221 -17.94 1.38 -19.44
C LYS A 221 -19.10 0.51 -19.90
N GLU A 222 -20.29 1.10 -20.05
CA GLU A 222 -21.37 0.41 -20.73
C GLU A 222 -20.93 0.02 -22.15
N LYS A 223 -21.15 -1.23 -22.51
CA LYS A 223 -21.08 -1.60 -23.93
C LYS A 223 -22.18 -0.83 -24.63
N ARG A 224 -21.82 0.16 -25.46
CA ARG A 224 -22.78 0.76 -26.37
C ARG A 224 -23.32 -0.36 -27.23
N LEU A 225 -24.64 -0.68 -27.04
CA LEU A 225 -25.38 -1.64 -27.85
C LEU A 225 -25.47 -1.16 -29.29
#